data_ac43340348d30a5eccbf2cdc43374223
#
_entry.id   ac43340348d30a5eccbf2cdc43374223
#
_cell.length_a   1.000
_cell.length_b   1.000
_cell.length_c   1.000
_cell.angle_alpha   90.00
_cell.angle_beta   90.00
_cell.angle_gamma   90.00
#
_symmetry.space_group_name_H-M   'P 1'
#
loop_
_entity.id
_entity.type
_entity.pdbx_description
1 polymer ?
#
loop_
_entity_poly.entity_id
_entity_poly.type
_entity_poly.pdbx_seq_one_letter_code
_entity_poly.pdbx_strand_id
1 'polypeptide(L)'
;RGLGDVYKRQVGTSTLITRMTSDINQVQSGVNMVLRLFLRSPFIVFGAMVMAFTIDVKAALIFVVTIPALSVVVFGIMYVSIPLFKKVQSGLDEVLSLTRENLEGSRGIRAFRKEQEETAQFEQKNGLLTGMQLHVGKISALMNPLTYIIINFAIVALIWQGGLRVNVGAITQGEVVALVNYMSQILVELVKLANLIVTVNKSVACGNRIAQVLEMESSMEDGTLEIGENFSEQEMQGKKSVVSFEDVAMCYQGSKEDAITHISFTAGAGETIGCLLYTSPSPRD
;
A
#
# COMPACT_ATOMS: atom_id res chain seq x y z
N ARG A 1 -22.43 12.63 0.82
CA ARG A 1 -22.34 12.83 2.28
C ARG A 1 -21.00 13.49 2.57
N GLY A 2 -21.03 14.74 3.07
CA GLY A 2 -19.82 15.50 3.34
C GLY A 2 -19.02 14.85 4.48
N LEU A 3 -17.80 14.47 4.21
CA LEU A 3 -16.83 14.15 5.26
C LEU A 3 -16.74 15.38 6.17
N GLY A 4 -17.08 15.22 7.45
CA GLY A 4 -17.12 16.30 8.41
C GLY A 4 -15.80 17.07 8.46
N ASP A 5 -15.86 18.38 8.69
CA ASP A 5 -14.69 19.26 8.68
C ASP A 5 -13.60 18.85 9.70
N VAL A 6 -13.98 18.15 10.76
CA VAL A 6 -13.04 17.61 11.77
C VAL A 6 -12.07 16.61 11.14
N TYR A 7 -12.54 15.72 10.27
CA TYR A 7 -11.68 14.74 9.62
C TYR A 7 -10.75 15.37 8.58
N LYS A 8 -11.25 16.34 7.80
CA LYS A 8 -10.40 17.08 6.85
C LYS A 8 -9.24 17.79 7.55
N ARG A 9 -9.45 18.26 8.77
CA ARG A 9 -8.40 18.91 9.58
C ARG A 9 -7.44 17.91 10.21
N GLN A 10 -7.89 16.72 10.64
CA GLN A 10 -7.03 15.69 11.26
C GLN A 10 -6.15 14.96 10.25
N VAL A 11 -6.66 14.62 9.07
CA VAL A 11 -5.97 13.78 8.07
C VAL A 11 -5.34 14.61 6.96
N GLY A 12 -5.82 15.82 6.73
CA GLY A 12 -5.39 16.70 5.64
C GLY A 12 -5.94 16.29 4.27
N THR A 13 -6.28 17.29 3.46
CA THR A 13 -6.88 17.09 2.12
C THR A 13 -5.94 16.32 1.17
N SER A 14 -4.62 16.55 1.27
CA SER A 14 -3.61 15.86 0.46
C SER A 14 -3.57 14.36 0.74
N THR A 15 -3.70 13.95 2.01
CA THR A 15 -3.74 12.53 2.39
C THR A 15 -5.01 11.85 1.89
N LEU A 16 -6.15 12.54 1.93
CA LEU A 16 -7.40 12.01 1.37
C LEU A 16 -7.30 11.79 -0.14
N ILE A 17 -6.76 12.77 -0.87
CA ILE A 17 -6.54 12.64 -2.31
C ILE A 17 -5.63 11.43 -2.60
N THR A 18 -4.54 11.27 -1.86
CA THR A 18 -3.63 10.12 -2.02
C THR A 18 -4.32 8.80 -1.74
N ARG A 19 -5.17 8.71 -0.71
CA ARG A 19 -5.95 7.50 -0.40
C ARG A 19 -6.96 7.18 -1.50
N MET A 20 -7.64 8.19 -2.03
CA MET A 20 -8.64 8.03 -3.08
C MET A 20 -8.05 7.77 -4.48
N THR A 21 -6.78 8.04 -4.70
CA THR A 21 -6.12 7.83 -5.99
C THR A 21 -5.11 6.68 -5.92
N SER A 22 -3.98 6.90 -5.26
CA SER A 22 -2.86 5.95 -5.22
C SER A 22 -3.23 4.66 -4.50
N ASP A 23 -3.88 4.74 -3.33
CA ASP A 23 -4.22 3.55 -2.55
C ASP A 23 -5.30 2.71 -3.26
N ILE A 24 -6.31 3.33 -3.88
CA ILE A 24 -7.32 2.61 -4.67
C ILE A 24 -6.68 1.90 -5.86
N ASN A 25 -5.81 2.56 -6.61
CA ASN A 25 -5.09 1.95 -7.72
C ASN A 25 -4.22 0.77 -7.28
N GLN A 26 -3.59 0.88 -6.09
CA GLN A 26 -2.80 -0.22 -5.52
C GLN A 26 -3.67 -1.42 -5.12
N VAL A 27 -4.84 -1.17 -4.53
CA VAL A 27 -5.83 -2.23 -4.22
C VAL A 27 -6.35 -2.88 -5.48
N GLN A 28 -6.74 -2.09 -6.49
CA GLN A 28 -7.20 -2.61 -7.78
C GLN A 28 -6.14 -3.49 -8.45
N SER A 29 -4.89 -3.03 -8.46
CA SER A 29 -3.75 -3.79 -9.01
C SER A 29 -3.53 -5.09 -8.25
N GLY A 30 -3.62 -5.07 -6.93
CA GLY A 30 -3.50 -6.26 -6.09
C GLY A 30 -4.62 -7.27 -6.32
N VAL A 31 -5.86 -6.83 -6.33
CA VAL A 31 -7.02 -7.70 -6.61
C VAL A 31 -6.91 -8.33 -8.00
N ASN A 32 -6.57 -7.54 -9.02
CA ASN A 32 -6.36 -8.04 -10.38
C ASN A 32 -5.24 -9.10 -10.42
N MET A 33 -4.13 -8.83 -9.72
CA MET A 33 -3.00 -9.75 -9.67
C MET A 33 -3.33 -11.05 -8.92
N VAL A 34 -4.08 -10.96 -7.81
CA VAL A 34 -4.58 -12.13 -7.08
C VAL A 34 -5.48 -12.98 -7.97
N LEU A 35 -6.51 -12.39 -8.56
CA LEU A 35 -7.44 -13.12 -9.43
C LEU A 35 -6.72 -13.78 -10.62
N ARG A 36 -5.76 -13.08 -11.22
CA ARG A 36 -5.07 -13.55 -12.41
C ARG A 36 -3.97 -14.58 -12.12
N LEU A 37 -3.16 -14.37 -11.08
CA LEU A 37 -1.99 -15.21 -10.81
C LEU A 37 -2.27 -16.27 -9.76
N PHE A 38 -2.98 -15.96 -8.67
CA PHE A 38 -3.24 -16.93 -7.59
C PHE A 38 -4.10 -18.10 -8.06
N LEU A 39 -5.07 -17.85 -8.94
CA LEU A 39 -5.85 -18.94 -9.55
C LEU A 39 -5.05 -19.70 -10.60
N ARG A 40 -4.29 -19.00 -11.45
CA ARG A 40 -3.59 -19.59 -12.59
C ARG A 40 -2.35 -20.38 -12.19
N SER A 41 -1.46 -19.82 -11.36
CA SER A 41 -0.14 -20.39 -11.09
C SER A 41 -0.17 -21.77 -10.43
N PRO A 42 -1.00 -22.06 -9.41
CA PRO A 42 -1.12 -23.39 -8.86
C PRO A 42 -1.61 -24.42 -9.90
N PHE A 43 -2.61 -24.06 -10.71
CA PHE A 43 -3.12 -24.96 -11.75
C PHE A 43 -2.06 -25.30 -12.80
N ILE A 44 -1.19 -24.35 -13.17
CA ILE A 44 -0.10 -24.63 -14.11
C ILE A 44 0.94 -25.55 -13.46
N VAL A 45 1.34 -25.31 -12.20
CA VAL A 45 2.32 -26.14 -11.49
C VAL A 45 1.80 -27.55 -11.29
N PHE A 46 0.58 -27.71 -10.76
CA PHE A 46 -0.04 -29.02 -10.57
C PHE A 46 -0.34 -29.69 -11.91
N GLY A 47 -0.84 -28.95 -12.91
CA GLY A 47 -1.12 -29.45 -14.24
C GLY A 47 0.15 -29.98 -14.93
N ALA A 48 1.24 -29.22 -14.87
CA ALA A 48 2.54 -29.66 -15.42
C ALA A 48 3.06 -30.90 -14.70
N MET A 49 2.88 -30.99 -13.37
CA MET A 49 3.26 -32.18 -12.60
C MET A 49 2.42 -33.41 -13.00
N VAL A 50 1.11 -33.25 -13.09
CA VAL A 50 0.21 -34.34 -13.55
C VAL A 50 0.57 -34.79 -14.96
N MET A 51 0.78 -33.86 -15.90
CA MET A 51 1.18 -34.17 -17.26
C MET A 51 2.55 -34.87 -17.32
N ALA A 52 3.49 -34.48 -16.44
CA ALA A 52 4.77 -35.20 -16.35
C ALA A 52 4.57 -36.66 -15.88
N PHE A 53 3.66 -36.91 -14.95
CA PHE A 53 3.34 -38.29 -14.50
C PHE A 53 2.65 -39.14 -15.58
N THR A 54 1.85 -38.51 -16.46
CA THR A 54 1.23 -39.26 -17.58
C THR A 54 2.23 -39.66 -18.66
N ILE A 55 3.32 -38.90 -18.81
CA ILE A 55 4.38 -39.21 -19.79
C ILE A 55 5.29 -40.29 -19.26
N ASP A 56 5.97 -40.10 -18.14
CA ASP A 56 6.83 -41.09 -17.50
C ASP A 56 6.98 -40.86 -16.00
N VAL A 57 6.64 -41.86 -15.21
CA VAL A 57 6.72 -41.81 -13.74
C VAL A 57 8.14 -41.56 -13.24
N LYS A 58 9.16 -42.14 -13.87
CA LYS A 58 10.57 -41.96 -13.46
C LYS A 58 11.07 -40.54 -13.71
N ALA A 59 10.70 -39.95 -14.85
CA ALA A 59 11.01 -38.58 -15.15
C ALA A 59 10.22 -37.62 -14.24
N ALA A 60 8.97 -37.94 -13.89
CA ALA A 60 8.12 -37.16 -12.99
C ALA A 60 8.68 -37.07 -11.56
N LEU A 61 9.43 -38.05 -11.06
CA LEU A 61 10.10 -37.99 -9.76
C LEU A 61 11.08 -36.81 -9.66
N ILE A 62 11.71 -36.40 -10.78
CA ILE A 62 12.59 -35.24 -10.81
C ILE A 62 11.80 -33.97 -10.46
N PHE A 63 10.55 -33.83 -10.93
CA PHE A 63 9.68 -32.71 -10.57
C PHE A 63 9.32 -32.69 -9.08
N VAL A 64 9.03 -33.86 -8.51
CA VAL A 64 8.70 -34.01 -7.08
C VAL A 64 9.84 -33.53 -6.18
N VAL A 65 11.09 -33.67 -6.61
CA VAL A 65 12.26 -33.17 -5.86
C VAL A 65 12.53 -31.72 -6.17
N THR A 66 12.41 -31.30 -7.43
CA THR A 66 12.79 -29.97 -7.89
C THR A 66 11.81 -28.91 -7.42
N ILE A 67 10.49 -29.18 -7.44
CA ILE A 67 9.46 -28.19 -7.03
C ILE A 67 9.62 -27.79 -5.55
N PRO A 68 9.73 -28.71 -4.58
CA PRO A 68 10.01 -28.35 -3.19
C PRO A 68 11.36 -27.64 -3.01
N ALA A 69 12.41 -28.09 -3.71
CA ALA A 69 13.72 -27.44 -3.64
C ALA A 69 13.66 -25.97 -4.10
N LEU A 70 13.02 -25.70 -5.24
CA LEU A 70 12.77 -24.35 -5.73
C LEU A 70 11.91 -23.55 -4.75
N SER A 71 10.85 -24.15 -4.22
CA SER A 71 9.96 -23.50 -3.26
C SER A 71 10.71 -23.07 -2.00
N VAL A 72 11.55 -23.95 -1.44
CA VAL A 72 12.36 -23.64 -0.25
C VAL A 72 13.32 -22.47 -0.53
N VAL A 73 13.99 -22.45 -1.68
CA VAL A 73 14.89 -21.34 -2.03
C VAL A 73 14.13 -20.03 -2.23
N VAL A 74 13.08 -20.04 -3.02
CA VAL A 74 12.31 -18.82 -3.34
C VAL A 74 11.64 -18.24 -2.09
N PHE A 75 10.90 -19.08 -1.35
CA PHE A 75 10.22 -18.62 -0.14
C PHE A 75 11.18 -18.34 1.02
N GLY A 76 12.29 -19.09 1.12
CA GLY A 76 13.34 -18.87 2.12
C GLY A 76 14.02 -17.50 1.95
N ILE A 77 14.48 -17.19 0.73
CA ILE A 77 15.07 -15.87 0.45
C ILE A 77 14.05 -14.76 0.67
N MET A 78 12.81 -14.97 0.27
CA MET A 78 11.76 -13.99 0.45
C MET A 78 11.44 -13.74 1.92
N TYR A 79 11.36 -14.78 2.73
CA TYR A 79 11.14 -14.68 4.18
C TYR A 79 12.23 -13.85 4.87
N VAL A 80 13.50 -14.02 4.47
CA VAL A 80 14.62 -13.23 4.99
C VAL A 80 14.61 -11.79 4.43
N SER A 81 14.28 -11.61 3.16
CA SER A 81 14.34 -10.31 2.49
C SER A 81 13.24 -9.33 2.93
N ILE A 82 12.00 -9.81 3.19
CA ILE A 82 10.87 -8.94 3.56
C ILE A 82 11.16 -8.06 4.79
N PRO A 83 11.62 -8.59 5.95
CA PRO A 83 11.90 -7.75 7.11
C PRO A 83 13.07 -6.79 6.87
N LEU A 84 14.04 -7.19 6.04
CA LEU A 84 15.16 -6.33 5.69
C LEU A 84 14.70 -5.16 4.80
N PHE A 85 13.82 -5.40 3.83
CA PHE A 85 13.22 -4.33 3.03
C PHE A 85 12.42 -3.33 3.88
N LYS A 86 11.74 -3.79 4.93
CA LYS A 86 11.06 -2.90 5.89
C LYS A 86 12.04 -1.98 6.62
N LYS A 87 13.21 -2.51 7.03
CA LYS A 87 14.26 -1.70 7.65
C LYS A 87 14.84 -0.66 6.69
N VAL A 88 15.07 -1.04 5.42
CA VAL A 88 15.50 -0.12 4.38
C VAL A 88 14.47 1.00 4.19
N GLN A 89 13.17 0.65 4.16
CA GLN A 89 12.11 1.65 4.02
C GLN A 89 12.10 2.63 5.21
N SER A 90 12.24 2.15 6.44
CA SER A 90 12.33 3.01 7.62
C SER A 90 13.55 3.94 7.57
N GLY A 91 14.71 3.43 7.14
CA GLY A 91 15.91 4.25 6.95
C GLY A 91 15.74 5.30 5.84
N LEU A 92 15.00 4.98 4.77
CA LEU A 92 14.65 5.93 3.73
C LEU A 92 13.75 7.05 4.27
N ASP A 93 12.76 6.70 5.09
CA ASP A 93 11.86 7.67 5.70
C ASP A 93 12.61 8.64 6.63
N GLU A 94 13.65 8.15 7.35
CA GLU A 94 14.52 9.01 8.16
C GLU A 94 15.33 10.00 7.30
N VAL A 95 15.92 9.55 6.19
CA VAL A 95 16.67 10.42 5.28
C VAL A 95 15.75 11.46 4.64
N LEU A 96 14.53 11.06 4.26
CA LEU A 96 13.53 11.98 3.70
C LEU A 96 13.06 13.01 4.73
N SER A 97 12.87 12.61 6.00
CA SER A 97 12.53 13.54 7.09
C SER A 97 13.62 14.58 7.29
N LEU A 98 14.87 14.14 7.42
CA LEU A 98 16.03 15.03 7.54
C LEU A 98 16.14 16.00 6.35
N THR A 99 15.91 15.50 5.13
CA THR A 99 15.93 16.35 3.93
C THR A 99 14.85 17.42 4.00
N ARG A 100 13.65 17.08 4.46
CA ARG A 100 12.55 18.03 4.62
C ARG A 100 12.86 19.07 5.68
N GLU A 101 13.36 18.64 6.85
CA GLU A 101 13.77 19.52 7.94
C GLU A 101 14.85 20.52 7.47
N ASN A 102 15.83 20.04 6.72
CA ASN A 102 16.90 20.89 6.18
C ASN A 102 16.38 21.90 5.14
N LEU A 103 15.41 21.51 4.32
CA LEU A 103 14.79 22.42 3.35
C LEU A 103 13.95 23.51 4.05
N GLU A 104 13.15 23.13 5.03
CA GLU A 104 12.33 24.06 5.82
C GLU A 104 13.18 24.95 6.71
N GLY A 105 14.21 24.38 7.36
CA GLY A 105 15.14 25.06 8.25
C GLY A 105 16.31 25.78 7.58
N SER A 106 16.38 25.84 6.24
CA SER A 106 17.54 26.31 5.48
C SER A 106 18.03 27.72 5.86
N ARG A 107 17.11 28.63 6.22
CA ARG A 107 17.44 29.98 6.70
C ARG A 107 18.11 29.96 8.07
N GLY A 108 17.61 29.10 8.99
CA GLY A 108 18.19 28.93 10.32
C GLY A 108 19.56 28.28 10.26
N ILE A 109 19.72 27.22 9.47
CA ILE A 109 21.01 26.53 9.28
C ILE A 109 22.08 27.52 8.82
N ARG A 110 21.78 28.38 7.86
CA ARG A 110 22.71 29.45 7.40
C ARG A 110 22.96 30.51 8.46
N ALA A 111 21.95 30.94 9.19
CA ALA A 111 22.09 31.96 10.23
C ALA A 111 23.02 31.50 11.37
N PHE A 112 22.96 30.22 11.73
CA PHE A 112 23.77 29.59 12.77
C PHE A 112 25.06 28.93 12.24
N ARG A 113 25.35 29.01 10.94
CA ARG A 113 26.52 28.40 10.27
C ARG A 113 26.68 26.91 10.52
N LYS A 114 25.55 26.16 10.52
CA LYS A 114 25.51 24.72 10.80
C LYS A 114 25.49 23.83 9.55
N GLU A 115 25.81 24.36 8.37
CA GLU A 115 25.78 23.64 7.11
C GLU A 115 26.66 22.39 7.11
N GLN A 116 27.85 22.48 7.71
CA GLN A 116 28.79 21.34 7.77
C GLN A 116 28.30 20.23 8.68
N GLU A 117 27.68 20.59 9.82
CA GLU A 117 27.14 19.64 10.78
C GLU A 117 25.94 18.88 10.16
N GLU A 118 25.02 19.62 9.52
CA GLU A 118 23.86 19.02 8.83
C GLU A 118 24.26 18.15 7.64
N THR A 119 25.27 18.57 6.86
CA THR A 119 25.80 17.76 5.76
C THR A 119 26.43 16.46 6.29
N ALA A 120 27.22 16.53 7.36
CA ALA A 120 27.82 15.33 7.96
C ALA A 120 26.76 14.37 8.51
N GLN A 121 25.73 14.90 9.14
CA GLN A 121 24.61 14.08 9.63
C GLN A 121 23.85 13.41 8.48
N PHE A 122 23.58 14.14 7.40
CA PHE A 122 22.96 13.60 6.19
C PHE A 122 23.80 12.49 5.56
N GLU A 123 25.12 12.74 5.38
CA GLU A 123 26.05 11.75 4.82
C GLU A 123 26.11 10.49 5.68
N GLN A 124 26.13 10.62 7.01
CA GLN A 124 26.10 9.49 7.92
C GLN A 124 24.82 8.65 7.77
N LYS A 125 23.64 9.28 7.80
CA LYS A 125 22.36 8.58 7.65
C LYS A 125 22.20 7.95 6.26
N ASN A 126 22.60 8.67 5.22
CA ASN A 126 22.60 8.17 3.85
C ASN A 126 23.58 7.00 3.66
N GLY A 127 24.74 7.05 4.29
CA GLY A 127 25.71 5.95 4.30
C GLY A 127 25.16 4.68 4.96
N LEU A 128 24.47 4.82 6.09
CA LEU A 128 23.80 3.70 6.77
C LEU A 128 22.70 3.11 5.90
N LEU A 129 21.86 3.96 5.29
CA LEU A 129 20.81 3.51 4.36
C LEU A 129 21.41 2.75 3.16
N THR A 130 22.47 3.30 2.55
CA THR A 130 23.18 2.64 1.44
C THR A 130 23.72 1.27 1.84
N GLY A 131 24.34 1.18 3.04
CA GLY A 131 24.81 -0.09 3.59
C GLY A 131 23.70 -1.13 3.75
N MET A 132 22.54 -0.72 4.28
CA MET A 132 21.34 -1.59 4.39
C MET A 132 20.82 -2.01 3.02
N GLN A 133 20.72 -1.10 2.05
CA GLN A 133 20.28 -1.41 0.68
C GLN A 133 21.21 -2.41 -0.01
N LEU A 134 22.52 -2.22 0.11
CA LEU A 134 23.52 -3.14 -0.45
C LEU A 134 23.41 -4.54 0.18
N HIS A 135 23.20 -4.62 1.49
CA HIS A 135 23.05 -5.89 2.19
C HIS A 135 21.80 -6.66 1.69
N VAL A 136 20.67 -5.98 1.64
CA VAL A 136 19.42 -6.57 1.12
C VAL A 136 19.55 -6.92 -0.35
N GLY A 137 20.18 -6.04 -1.13
CA GLY A 137 20.44 -6.26 -2.55
C GLY A 137 21.26 -7.54 -2.80
N LYS A 138 22.32 -7.77 -2.02
CA LYS A 138 23.14 -8.98 -2.12
C LYS A 138 22.33 -10.24 -1.83
N ILE A 139 21.51 -10.24 -0.79
CA ILE A 139 20.65 -11.38 -0.44
C ILE A 139 19.62 -11.66 -1.55
N SER A 140 18.93 -10.60 -2.00
CA SER A 140 17.93 -10.72 -3.06
C SER A 140 18.55 -11.14 -4.41
N ALA A 141 19.77 -10.70 -4.70
CA ALA A 141 20.48 -11.07 -5.92
C ALA A 141 20.83 -12.56 -5.99
N LEU A 142 20.96 -13.26 -4.84
CA LEU A 142 21.21 -14.70 -4.79
C LEU A 142 20.01 -15.53 -5.29
N MET A 143 18.80 -14.96 -5.33
CA MET A 143 17.61 -15.68 -5.75
C MET A 143 17.74 -16.22 -7.18
N ASN A 144 18.16 -15.38 -8.13
CA ASN A 144 18.29 -15.79 -9.53
C ASN A 144 19.37 -16.87 -9.75
N PRO A 145 20.63 -16.71 -9.31
CA PRO A 145 21.63 -17.76 -9.48
C PRO A 145 21.22 -19.10 -8.86
N LEU A 146 20.68 -19.10 -7.63
CA LEU A 146 20.30 -20.33 -6.96
C LEU A 146 19.15 -21.05 -7.69
N THR A 147 18.12 -20.30 -8.10
CA THR A 147 17.01 -20.90 -8.86
C THR A 147 17.46 -21.42 -10.21
N TYR A 148 18.35 -20.70 -10.92
CA TYR A 148 18.92 -21.16 -12.19
C TYR A 148 19.80 -22.39 -12.03
N ILE A 149 20.60 -22.50 -10.98
CA ILE A 149 21.39 -23.67 -10.68
C ILE A 149 20.48 -24.89 -10.51
N ILE A 150 19.48 -24.81 -9.64
CA ILE A 150 18.55 -25.92 -9.37
C ILE A 150 17.84 -26.35 -10.65
N ILE A 151 17.33 -25.41 -11.44
CA ILE A 151 16.57 -25.77 -12.65
C ILE A 151 17.46 -26.36 -13.74
N ASN A 152 18.68 -25.83 -13.91
CA ASN A 152 19.60 -26.39 -14.90
C ASN A 152 20.05 -27.81 -14.51
N PHE A 153 20.30 -28.08 -13.23
CA PHE A 153 20.55 -29.47 -12.77
C PHE A 153 19.35 -30.36 -13.01
N ALA A 154 18.14 -29.89 -12.76
CA ALA A 154 16.92 -30.66 -13.04
C ALA A 154 16.74 -30.91 -14.54
N ILE A 155 17.01 -29.92 -15.40
CA ILE A 155 16.96 -30.09 -16.86
C ILE A 155 18.01 -31.10 -17.35
N VAL A 156 19.22 -31.01 -16.85
CA VAL A 156 20.28 -31.99 -17.17
C VAL A 156 19.85 -33.38 -16.74
N ALA A 157 19.32 -33.55 -15.54
CA ALA A 157 18.80 -34.82 -15.04
C ALA A 157 17.64 -35.36 -15.91
N LEU A 158 16.73 -34.46 -16.33
CA LEU A 158 15.61 -34.78 -17.23
C LEU A 158 16.11 -35.25 -18.61
N ILE A 159 17.07 -34.55 -19.20
CA ILE A 159 17.64 -34.92 -20.49
C ILE A 159 18.37 -36.24 -20.39
N TRP A 160 19.17 -36.43 -19.34
CA TRP A 160 19.88 -37.70 -19.09
C TRP A 160 18.91 -38.88 -18.92
N GLN A 161 17.95 -38.75 -18.00
CA GLN A 161 16.97 -39.81 -17.75
C GLN A 161 16.04 -40.01 -18.95
N GLY A 162 15.63 -38.91 -19.60
CA GLY A 162 14.81 -38.93 -20.82
C GLY A 162 15.51 -39.62 -21.96
N GLY A 163 16.81 -39.34 -22.19
CA GLY A 163 17.62 -40.00 -23.21
C GLY A 163 17.73 -41.51 -22.99
N LEU A 164 17.93 -41.99 -21.75
CA LEU A 164 17.90 -43.39 -21.39
C LEU A 164 16.55 -44.05 -21.70
N ARG A 165 15.45 -43.34 -21.42
CA ARG A 165 14.08 -43.81 -21.66
C ARG A 165 13.72 -43.84 -23.13
N VAL A 166 14.19 -42.88 -23.92
CA VAL A 166 14.04 -42.86 -25.39
C VAL A 166 14.78 -44.04 -26.02
N ASN A 167 16.01 -44.32 -25.53
CA ASN A 167 16.82 -45.41 -26.06
C ASN A 167 16.17 -46.79 -25.83
N VAL A 168 15.39 -46.94 -24.75
CA VAL A 168 14.63 -48.18 -24.46
C VAL A 168 13.24 -48.15 -25.16
N GLY A 169 12.91 -47.10 -25.90
CA GLY A 169 11.62 -46.95 -26.60
C GLY A 169 10.42 -46.67 -25.67
N ALA A 170 10.65 -46.26 -24.42
CA ALA A 170 9.60 -46.03 -23.45
C ALA A 170 8.93 -44.65 -23.63
N ILE A 171 9.66 -43.67 -24.12
CA ILE A 171 9.17 -42.30 -24.42
C ILE A 171 9.77 -41.81 -25.73
N THR A 172 9.13 -40.81 -26.34
CA THR A 172 9.59 -40.17 -27.57
C THR A 172 10.51 -38.97 -27.27
N GLN A 173 11.31 -38.55 -28.23
CA GLN A 173 12.12 -37.32 -28.11
C GLN A 173 11.26 -36.07 -27.85
N GLY A 174 10.07 -35.99 -28.48
CA GLY A 174 9.11 -34.90 -28.27
C GLY A 174 8.61 -34.81 -26.83
N GLU A 175 8.38 -35.93 -26.17
CA GLU A 175 7.97 -35.98 -24.76
C GLU A 175 9.10 -35.51 -23.83
N VAL A 176 10.36 -35.76 -24.12
CA VAL A 176 11.50 -35.21 -23.36
C VAL A 176 11.50 -33.66 -23.49
N VAL A 177 11.32 -33.12 -24.68
CA VAL A 177 11.25 -31.70 -24.91
C VAL A 177 10.03 -31.08 -24.16
N ALA A 178 8.90 -31.78 -24.16
CA ALA A 178 7.71 -31.32 -23.40
C ALA A 178 8.01 -31.26 -21.89
N LEU A 179 8.67 -32.27 -21.32
CA LEU A 179 9.07 -32.28 -19.90
C LEU A 179 10.01 -31.12 -19.56
N VAL A 180 11.00 -30.81 -20.41
CA VAL A 180 11.90 -29.67 -20.21
C VAL A 180 11.12 -28.33 -20.23
N ASN A 181 10.15 -28.20 -21.15
CA ASN A 181 9.29 -27.02 -21.20
C ASN A 181 8.41 -26.89 -19.95
N TYR A 182 7.83 -27.98 -19.44
CA TYR A 182 7.06 -27.97 -18.20
C TYR A 182 7.91 -27.55 -17.01
N MET A 183 9.15 -28.04 -16.90
CA MET A 183 10.09 -27.66 -15.85
C MET A 183 10.40 -26.15 -15.88
N SER A 184 10.71 -25.62 -17.08
CA SER A 184 10.98 -24.18 -17.25
C SER A 184 9.76 -23.31 -16.91
N GLN A 185 8.56 -23.78 -17.24
CA GLN A 185 7.32 -23.07 -16.95
C GLN A 185 7.02 -23.03 -15.43
N ILE A 186 7.30 -24.12 -14.72
CA ILE A 186 7.16 -24.17 -13.25
C ILE A 186 8.04 -23.13 -12.57
N LEU A 187 9.30 -22.96 -12.99
CA LEU A 187 10.18 -21.92 -12.46
C LEU A 187 9.56 -20.53 -12.61
N VAL A 188 9.10 -20.21 -13.83
CA VAL A 188 8.52 -18.91 -14.11
C VAL A 188 7.29 -18.64 -13.24
N GLU A 189 6.44 -19.64 -13.05
CA GLU A 189 5.23 -19.50 -12.22
C GLU A 189 5.56 -19.37 -10.72
N LEU A 190 6.55 -20.10 -10.21
CA LEU A 190 7.00 -19.97 -8.81
C LEU A 190 7.56 -18.57 -8.52
N VAL A 191 8.38 -18.02 -9.41
CA VAL A 191 8.92 -16.65 -9.26
C VAL A 191 7.79 -15.60 -9.30
N LYS A 192 6.79 -15.77 -10.19
CA LYS A 192 5.62 -14.90 -10.23
C LYS A 192 4.80 -14.97 -8.94
N LEU A 193 4.63 -16.16 -8.38
CA LEU A 193 3.90 -16.37 -7.13
C LEU A 193 4.60 -15.68 -5.95
N ALA A 194 5.94 -15.73 -5.91
CA ALA A 194 6.71 -15.01 -4.91
C ALA A 194 6.47 -13.48 -4.96
N ASN A 195 6.53 -12.90 -6.16
CA ASN A 195 6.27 -11.46 -6.36
C ASN A 195 4.82 -11.06 -6.03
N LEU A 196 3.86 -11.97 -6.22
CA LEU A 196 2.47 -11.78 -5.85
C LEU A 196 2.32 -11.47 -4.36
N ILE A 197 3.01 -12.20 -3.47
CA ILE A 197 2.92 -12.02 -2.02
C ILE A 197 3.28 -10.58 -1.60
N VAL A 198 4.33 -10.01 -2.20
CA VAL A 198 4.74 -8.62 -1.93
C VAL A 198 3.65 -7.64 -2.37
N THR A 199 3.07 -7.85 -3.55
CA THR A 199 2.02 -6.97 -4.08
C THR A 199 0.74 -7.06 -3.25
N VAL A 200 0.34 -8.26 -2.83
CA VAL A 200 -0.84 -8.50 -1.98
C VAL A 200 -0.68 -7.79 -0.63
N ASN A 201 0.47 -7.92 0.03
CA ASN A 201 0.73 -7.25 1.31
C ASN A 201 0.60 -5.72 1.20
N LYS A 202 1.12 -5.12 0.13
CA LYS A 202 0.95 -3.68 -0.13
C LYS A 202 -0.53 -3.33 -0.36
N SER A 203 -1.24 -4.12 -1.13
CA SER A 203 -2.65 -3.88 -1.45
C SER A 203 -3.56 -4.01 -0.24
N VAL A 204 -3.30 -4.98 0.65
CA VAL A 204 -4.02 -5.12 1.92
C VAL A 204 -3.78 -3.92 2.83
N ALA A 205 -2.53 -3.44 2.93
CA ALA A 205 -2.22 -2.25 3.71
C ALA A 205 -2.94 -1.00 3.18
N CYS A 206 -3.00 -0.82 1.84
CA CYS A 206 -3.78 0.25 1.21
C CYS A 206 -5.29 0.08 1.45
N GLY A 207 -5.80 -1.17 1.35
CA GLY A 207 -7.19 -1.50 1.62
C GLY A 207 -7.63 -1.13 3.04
N ASN A 208 -6.80 -1.44 4.04
CA ASN A 208 -7.09 -1.08 5.43
C ASN A 208 -7.15 0.45 5.62
N ARG A 209 -6.30 1.22 4.93
CA ARG A 209 -6.37 2.69 4.98
C ARG A 209 -7.63 3.26 4.32
N ILE A 210 -8.10 2.62 3.25
CA ILE A 210 -9.35 3.00 2.59
C ILE A 210 -10.53 2.64 3.48
N ALA A 211 -10.53 1.44 4.09
CA ALA A 211 -11.58 1.01 5.01
C ALA A 211 -11.75 1.98 6.17
N GLN A 212 -10.65 2.43 6.78
CA GLN A 212 -10.69 3.47 7.83
C GLN A 212 -11.37 4.77 7.40
N VAL A 213 -11.28 5.14 6.11
CA VAL A 213 -11.98 6.32 5.59
C VAL A 213 -13.47 6.05 5.41
N LEU A 214 -13.83 4.83 4.96
CA LEU A 214 -15.22 4.45 4.71
C LEU A 214 -16.02 4.17 6.00
N GLU A 215 -15.33 3.70 7.04
CA GLU A 215 -15.91 3.42 8.37
C GLU A 215 -16.09 4.67 9.22
N MET A 216 -15.63 5.83 8.74
CA MET A 216 -15.82 7.06 9.49
C MET A 216 -17.28 7.52 9.46
N GLU A 217 -17.80 7.66 10.64
CA GLU A 217 -19.10 8.25 10.85
C GLU A 217 -18.97 9.77 11.03
N SER A 218 -19.99 10.51 10.61
CA SER A 218 -20.08 11.95 10.88
C SER A 218 -20.30 12.17 12.37
N SER A 219 -19.56 13.11 12.96
CA SER A 219 -19.81 13.53 14.34
C SER A 219 -21.11 14.32 14.52
N MET A 220 -21.76 14.69 13.41
CA MET A 220 -23.07 15.32 13.43
C MET A 220 -24.15 14.28 13.14
N GLU A 221 -25.04 14.09 14.07
CA GLU A 221 -26.25 13.30 13.91
C GLU A 221 -27.32 14.17 13.24
N ASP A 222 -28.04 13.56 12.30
CA ASP A 222 -29.19 14.25 11.70
C ASP A 222 -30.26 14.43 12.76
N GLY A 223 -30.82 15.64 12.85
CA GLY A 223 -31.91 15.94 13.78
C GLY A 223 -33.15 15.09 13.45
N THR A 224 -33.93 14.76 14.49
CA THR A 224 -35.17 13.97 14.36
C THR A 224 -36.38 14.81 13.96
N LEU A 225 -36.23 16.14 13.89
CA LEU A 225 -37.26 17.04 13.46
C LEU A 225 -37.31 17.13 11.93
N GLU A 226 -38.29 16.46 11.32
CA GLU A 226 -38.65 16.70 9.94
C GLU A 226 -39.48 18.02 9.90
N ILE A 227 -39.00 18.99 9.12
CA ILE A 227 -39.82 20.15 8.76
C ILE A 227 -40.91 19.59 7.87
N GLY A 228 -42.13 19.42 8.44
CA GLY A 228 -43.27 18.88 7.70
C GLY A 228 -43.60 19.79 6.49
N GLU A 229 -44.10 19.16 5.42
CA GLU A 229 -44.52 19.83 4.18
C GLU A 229 -45.57 20.96 4.39
N ASN A 230 -46.06 21.11 5.62
CA ASN A 230 -47.04 22.12 6.01
C ASN A 230 -46.46 23.41 6.61
N PHE A 231 -45.16 23.63 6.54
CA PHE A 231 -44.57 24.92 6.86
C PHE A 231 -44.92 25.91 5.73
N SER A 232 -46.09 26.53 5.82
CA SER A 232 -46.54 27.52 4.83
C SER A 232 -45.67 28.78 4.94
N GLU A 233 -45.29 29.36 3.80
CA GLU A 233 -44.61 30.67 3.73
C GLU A 233 -45.35 31.76 4.53
N GLN A 234 -46.66 31.60 4.75
CA GLN A 234 -47.49 32.49 5.54
C GLN A 234 -47.19 32.44 7.04
N GLU A 235 -46.78 31.30 7.59
CA GLU A 235 -46.39 31.18 9.00
C GLU A 235 -44.99 31.78 9.26
N MET A 236 -44.12 31.80 8.26
CA MET A 236 -42.81 32.46 8.36
C MET A 236 -42.93 33.98 8.33
N GLN A 237 -43.89 34.56 7.59
CA GLN A 237 -44.08 36.02 7.51
C GLN A 237 -44.66 36.65 8.81
N GLY A 238 -45.21 35.83 9.69
CA GLY A 238 -45.74 36.27 10.99
C GLY A 238 -44.73 36.16 12.15
N LYS A 239 -43.64 35.44 12.02
CA LYS A 239 -42.63 35.29 13.07
C LYS A 239 -41.55 36.36 12.96
N LYS A 240 -41.37 37.11 14.03
CA LYS A 240 -40.39 38.21 14.15
C LYS A 240 -38.94 37.72 14.01
N SER A 241 -38.65 36.45 14.27
CA SER A 241 -37.33 35.82 14.12
C SER A 241 -37.47 34.43 13.56
N VAL A 242 -36.68 34.09 12.52
CA VAL A 242 -36.61 32.76 11.92
C VAL A 242 -35.49 31.95 12.54
N VAL A 243 -34.42 32.61 12.95
CA VAL A 243 -33.26 32.02 13.63
C VAL A 243 -32.97 32.85 14.89
N SER A 244 -32.81 32.17 16.03
CA SER A 244 -32.38 32.77 17.29
C SER A 244 -31.22 31.97 17.85
N PHE A 245 -30.12 32.65 18.15
CA PHE A 245 -29.00 32.15 18.92
C PHE A 245 -28.99 32.83 20.27
N GLU A 246 -29.00 32.08 21.36
CA GLU A 246 -28.99 32.58 22.72
C GLU A 246 -27.81 31.97 23.48
N ASP A 247 -26.82 32.79 23.79
CA ASP A 247 -25.61 32.40 24.54
C ASP A 247 -24.92 31.13 24.02
N VAL A 248 -24.76 31.04 22.72
CA VAL A 248 -24.22 29.88 22.06
C VAL A 248 -22.69 29.85 22.14
N ALA A 249 -22.15 28.77 22.61
CA ALA A 249 -20.71 28.43 22.56
C ALA A 249 -20.47 27.19 21.67
N MET A 250 -19.34 27.17 21.00
CA MET A 250 -18.94 26.05 20.16
C MET A 250 -17.47 25.68 20.39
N CYS A 251 -17.23 24.41 20.71
CA CYS A 251 -15.91 23.85 20.83
C CYS A 251 -15.70 22.81 19.73
N TYR A 252 -14.56 22.83 19.04
CA TYR A 252 -14.20 21.76 18.11
C TYR A 252 -13.77 20.50 18.86
N GLN A 253 -14.18 19.34 18.38
CA GLN A 253 -13.82 18.06 18.97
C GLN A 253 -12.28 17.90 19.03
N GLY A 254 -11.74 17.73 20.26
CA GLY A 254 -10.31 17.66 20.51
C GLY A 254 -9.63 19.00 20.82
N SER A 255 -10.33 20.13 20.78
CA SER A 255 -9.85 21.40 21.32
C SER A 255 -10.14 21.49 22.82
N LYS A 256 -9.26 22.15 23.58
CA LYS A 256 -9.46 22.46 25.00
C LYS A 256 -10.13 23.83 25.20
N GLU A 257 -10.22 24.60 24.15
CA GLU A 257 -10.75 25.98 24.18
C GLU A 257 -11.93 26.09 23.22
N ASP A 258 -12.92 26.87 23.61
CA ASP A 258 -14.06 27.17 22.78
C ASP A 258 -13.64 28.07 21.61
N ALA A 259 -14.03 27.70 20.41
CA ALA A 259 -13.77 28.48 19.20
C ALA A 259 -14.68 29.74 19.11
N ILE A 260 -15.85 29.65 19.70
CA ILE A 260 -16.84 30.71 19.76
C ILE A 260 -17.49 30.65 21.14
N THR A 261 -17.65 31.81 21.81
CA THR A 261 -18.29 31.93 23.13
C THR A 261 -19.29 33.07 23.13
N HIS A 262 -20.38 32.88 23.88
CA HIS A 262 -21.37 33.93 24.17
C HIS A 262 -21.96 34.63 22.94
N ILE A 263 -22.29 33.87 21.87
CA ILE A 263 -22.90 34.42 20.68
C ILE A 263 -24.42 34.46 20.85
N SER A 264 -24.99 35.67 20.79
CA SER A 264 -26.43 35.86 20.82
C SER A 264 -26.84 36.80 19.70
N PHE A 265 -27.73 36.34 18.81
CA PHE A 265 -28.35 37.18 17.78
C PHE A 265 -29.64 36.54 17.28
N THR A 266 -30.48 37.36 16.67
CA THR A 266 -31.73 36.93 16.02
C THR A 266 -31.74 37.40 14.59
N ALA A 267 -32.26 36.57 13.67
CA ALA A 267 -32.44 36.92 12.27
C ALA A 267 -33.91 36.77 11.86
N GLY A 268 -34.46 37.77 11.19
CA GLY A 268 -35.79 37.76 10.60
C GLY A 268 -35.81 37.16 9.18
N ALA A 269 -37.00 36.83 8.67
CA ALA A 269 -37.16 36.37 7.30
C ALA A 269 -36.70 37.43 6.29
N GLY A 270 -35.79 37.09 5.39
CA GLY A 270 -35.24 38.01 4.39
C GLY A 270 -34.15 38.94 4.92
N GLU A 271 -33.77 38.86 6.19
CA GLU A 271 -32.68 39.62 6.77
C GLU A 271 -31.32 39.03 6.45
N THR A 272 -30.34 39.85 6.13
CA THR A 272 -28.95 39.44 5.86
C THR A 272 -28.07 39.84 7.04
N ILE A 273 -27.44 38.86 7.69
CA ILE A 273 -26.47 39.09 8.76
C ILE A 273 -25.08 38.92 8.21
N GLY A 274 -24.26 39.97 8.30
CA GLY A 274 -22.86 39.97 7.93
C GLY A 274 -21.98 39.56 9.11
N CYS A 275 -21.18 38.50 8.98
CA CYS A 275 -20.17 38.10 9.96
C CYS A 275 -18.79 38.62 9.52
N LEU A 276 -18.23 39.56 10.27
CA LEU A 276 -16.89 40.07 10.06
C LEU A 276 -15.93 39.36 11.04
N LEU A 277 -15.03 38.54 10.50
CA LEU A 277 -13.98 37.90 11.28
C LEU A 277 -12.73 38.78 11.25
N TYR A 278 -12.43 39.44 12.36
CA TYR A 278 -11.13 40.08 12.53
C TYR A 278 -10.12 39.01 12.89
N THR A 279 -9.31 38.60 11.93
CA THR A 279 -8.11 37.78 12.22
C THR A 279 -7.11 38.69 12.93
N SER A 280 -6.44 38.17 13.96
CA SER A 280 -5.26 38.83 14.54
C SER A 280 -4.29 39.28 13.45
N PRO A 281 -3.59 40.43 13.61
CA PRO A 281 -2.66 40.90 12.62
C PRO A 281 -1.69 39.79 12.21
N SER A 282 -1.53 39.62 10.90
CA SER A 282 -0.60 38.64 10.33
C SER A 282 0.81 38.94 10.87
N PRO A 283 1.59 37.93 11.26
CA PRO A 283 3.00 38.13 11.63
C PRO A 283 3.86 38.74 10.51
N ARG A 284 3.26 39.16 9.41
CA ARG A 284 3.91 39.78 8.25
C ARG A 284 3.69 41.32 8.14
N ASP A 285 2.89 41.90 9.03
CA ASP A 285 2.69 43.39 9.11
C ASP A 285 3.63 44.02 10.12
#